data_535f726119aad954e31f9e36e92efd76
#
_entry.id   535f726119aad954e31f9e36e92efd76
#
_cell.length_a   1.000
_cell.length_b   1.000
_cell.length_c   1.000
_cell.angle_alpha   90.00
_cell.angle_beta   90.00
_cell.angle_gamma   90.00
#
_symmetry.space_group_name_H-M   'P 1'
#
loop_
_entity.id
_entity.type
_entity.pdbx_description
1 polymer ?
#
loop_
_entity_poly.entity_id
_entity_poly.type
_entity_poly.pdbx_seq_one_letter_code
_entity_poly.pdbx_strand_id
1 'polypeptide(L)'
;MVLLDGKALSAKIKEEVKVEVTKIVKEKNITPGLAVILVGNDAASATYVASKAKACKDAGIYSVVHEMPESITQEELLDTINMMNNNPKLDGILVQLPLPKHIDTTTVLEAINPLKDVDGFHPYNVGRMVSNLDSFLSATPFGVMRMFEEHNIELSGKDVVVIGSSDIVGKPMASLLINKKATVTVCNSRTKDLKAHTSKADIVIIAVGVPYLLKEDMVKDGAIVIDVGINRLDTGKLVGDADFEGLKNKCSFLTPVPGGVGPMTIAMLLKNTIKAANLRDKRESK
;
A
#
# COMPACT_ATOMS: atom_id res chain seq x y z
N MET A 1 -14.74 7.12 -20.22
CA MET A 1 -13.80 6.73 -19.16
C MET A 1 -14.25 7.29 -17.84
N VAL A 2 -14.25 6.47 -16.79
CA VAL A 2 -14.44 6.88 -15.39
C VAL A 2 -13.07 7.06 -14.74
N LEU A 3 -12.84 8.22 -14.11
CA LEU A 3 -11.61 8.47 -13.37
C LEU A 3 -11.69 7.77 -12.01
N LEU A 4 -10.71 6.94 -11.70
CA LEU A 4 -10.56 6.33 -10.37
C LEU A 4 -9.85 7.32 -9.44
N ASP A 5 -10.62 8.26 -8.88
CA ASP A 5 -10.12 9.34 -8.02
C ASP A 5 -9.78 8.82 -6.61
N GLY A 6 -8.53 8.38 -6.44
CA GLY A 6 -8.03 7.90 -5.15
C GLY A 6 -7.89 9.01 -4.11
N LYS A 7 -7.73 10.27 -4.52
CA LYS A 7 -7.67 11.40 -3.59
C LYS A 7 -9.03 11.62 -2.92
N ALA A 8 -10.11 11.60 -3.68
CA ALA A 8 -11.47 11.73 -3.16
C ALA A 8 -11.83 10.52 -2.26
N LEU A 9 -11.55 9.30 -2.71
CA LEU A 9 -11.81 8.08 -1.94
C LEU A 9 -10.97 8.04 -0.65
N SER A 10 -9.70 8.40 -0.71
CA SER A 10 -8.84 8.50 0.48
C SER A 10 -9.38 9.49 1.51
N ALA A 11 -9.90 10.65 1.07
CA ALA A 11 -10.51 11.62 1.97
C ALA A 11 -11.74 11.03 2.68
N LYS A 12 -12.65 10.38 1.95
CA LYS A 12 -13.81 9.67 2.51
C LYS A 12 -13.40 8.64 3.57
N ILE A 13 -12.41 7.79 3.25
CA ILE A 13 -11.94 6.75 4.17
C ILE A 13 -11.29 7.35 5.42
N LYS A 14 -10.55 8.45 5.30
CA LYS A 14 -9.95 9.14 6.46
C LYS A 14 -11.01 9.69 7.40
N GLU A 15 -12.13 10.19 6.89
CA GLU A 15 -13.24 10.60 7.76
C GLU A 15 -13.91 9.39 8.44
N GLU A 16 -14.10 8.27 7.73
CA GLU A 16 -14.57 7.02 8.34
C GLU A 16 -13.63 6.57 9.47
N VAL A 17 -12.31 6.60 9.22
CA VAL A 17 -11.27 6.29 10.21
C VAL A 17 -11.39 7.17 11.44
N LYS A 18 -11.56 8.47 11.26
CA LYS A 18 -11.70 9.43 12.37
C LYS A 18 -12.92 9.14 13.25
N VAL A 19 -14.04 8.80 12.63
CA VAL A 19 -15.26 8.38 13.35
C VAL A 19 -14.99 7.09 14.14
N GLU A 20 -14.34 6.10 13.51
CA GLU A 20 -14.00 4.83 14.16
C GLU A 20 -13.02 5.00 15.33
N VAL A 21 -11.98 5.83 15.17
CA VAL A 21 -11.06 6.19 16.27
C VAL A 21 -11.81 6.83 17.42
N THR A 22 -12.68 7.80 17.14
CA THR A 22 -13.48 8.48 18.17
C THR A 22 -14.34 7.49 18.96
N LYS A 23 -14.93 6.51 18.27
CA LYS A 23 -15.72 5.44 18.87
C LYS A 23 -14.85 4.54 19.78
N ILE A 24 -13.70 4.08 19.29
CA ILE A 24 -12.76 3.23 20.04
C ILE A 24 -12.30 3.95 21.32
N VAL A 25 -11.91 5.22 21.22
CA VAL A 25 -11.47 6.02 22.37
C VAL A 25 -12.60 6.15 23.40
N LYS A 26 -13.83 6.44 22.96
CA LYS A 26 -14.97 6.63 23.84
C LYS A 26 -15.43 5.32 24.53
N GLU A 27 -15.46 4.23 23.78
CA GLU A 27 -16.04 2.96 24.26
C GLU A 27 -15.02 2.09 25.02
N LYS A 28 -13.74 2.15 24.61
CA LYS A 28 -12.69 1.24 25.12
C LYS A 28 -11.58 1.94 25.85
N ASN A 29 -11.57 3.27 25.89
CA ASN A 29 -10.47 4.09 26.43
C ASN A 29 -9.10 3.76 25.80
N ILE A 30 -9.09 3.34 24.53
CA ILE A 30 -7.90 2.99 23.75
C ILE A 30 -7.69 4.05 22.69
N THR A 31 -6.55 4.71 22.70
CA THR A 31 -6.09 5.54 21.57
C THR A 31 -5.21 4.67 20.67
N PRO A 32 -5.60 4.41 19.40
CA PRO A 32 -4.75 3.69 18.45
C PRO A 32 -3.39 4.38 18.31
N GLY A 33 -2.30 3.60 18.28
CA GLY A 33 -0.95 4.10 18.22
C GLY A 33 -0.13 3.55 17.06
N LEU A 34 0.57 4.43 16.32
CA LEU A 34 1.44 4.09 15.20
C LEU A 34 2.85 4.61 15.44
N ALA A 35 3.85 3.74 15.33
CA ALA A 35 5.26 4.12 15.21
C ALA A 35 5.70 4.06 13.75
N VAL A 36 6.39 5.09 13.30
CA VAL A 36 7.02 5.15 11.97
C VAL A 36 8.51 5.34 12.16
N ILE A 37 9.31 4.43 11.63
CA ILE A 37 10.78 4.51 11.64
C ILE A 37 11.24 4.99 10.28
N LEU A 38 12.05 6.05 10.26
CA LEU A 38 12.71 6.58 9.08
C LEU A 38 14.22 6.48 9.28
N VAL A 39 14.91 5.77 8.38
CA VAL A 39 16.38 5.65 8.41
C VAL A 39 16.96 6.43 7.24
N GLY A 40 17.88 7.36 7.55
CA GLY A 40 18.48 8.23 6.56
C GLY A 40 17.67 9.46 6.20
N ASN A 41 18.11 10.17 5.15
CA ASN A 41 17.61 11.50 4.78
C ASN A 41 17.00 11.54 3.36
N ASP A 42 16.45 10.44 2.86
CA ASP A 42 15.78 10.45 1.55
C ASP A 42 14.56 11.40 1.57
N ALA A 43 14.60 12.42 0.72
CA ALA A 43 13.59 13.48 0.71
C ALA A 43 12.18 12.97 0.35
N ALA A 44 12.07 11.93 -0.48
CA ALA A 44 10.79 11.33 -0.83
C ALA A 44 10.22 10.58 0.38
N SER A 45 11.03 9.78 1.05
CA SER A 45 10.67 9.05 2.28
C SER A 45 10.25 10.01 3.39
N ALA A 46 11.01 11.10 3.62
CA ALA A 46 10.68 12.12 4.61
C ALA A 46 9.32 12.79 4.34
N THR A 47 9.02 13.10 3.07
CA THR A 47 7.73 13.66 2.65
C THR A 47 6.58 12.68 2.91
N TYR A 48 6.79 11.40 2.62
CA TYR A 48 5.80 10.34 2.88
C TYR A 48 5.55 10.15 4.39
N VAL A 49 6.60 10.12 5.20
CA VAL A 49 6.52 10.01 6.66
C VAL A 49 5.78 11.21 7.25
N ALA A 50 6.10 12.43 6.83
CA ALA A 50 5.38 13.63 7.27
C ALA A 50 3.89 13.56 6.92
N SER A 51 3.55 13.07 5.72
CA SER A 51 2.16 12.89 5.30
C SER A 51 1.42 11.84 6.13
N LYS A 52 2.09 10.73 6.48
CA LYS A 52 1.55 9.67 7.36
C LYS A 52 1.30 10.22 8.78
N ALA A 53 2.28 10.92 9.35
CA ALA A 53 2.18 11.53 10.68
C ALA A 53 1.03 12.56 10.75
N LYS A 54 0.91 13.41 9.72
CA LYS A 54 -0.21 14.36 9.61
C LYS A 54 -1.55 13.62 9.54
N ALA A 55 -1.66 12.58 8.73
CA ALA A 55 -2.91 11.81 8.60
C ALA A 55 -3.30 11.12 9.92
N CYS A 56 -2.34 10.59 10.68
CA CYS A 56 -2.57 10.04 12.01
C CYS A 56 -3.12 11.11 12.96
N LYS A 57 -2.47 12.28 13.01
CA LYS A 57 -2.90 13.40 13.85
C LYS A 57 -4.32 13.84 13.51
N ASP A 58 -4.63 14.02 12.23
CA ASP A 58 -5.96 14.45 11.75
C ASP A 58 -7.04 13.42 12.07
N ALA A 59 -6.69 12.13 12.16
CA ALA A 59 -7.59 11.03 12.53
C ALA A 59 -7.68 10.76 14.05
N GLY A 60 -6.88 11.43 14.88
CA GLY A 60 -6.86 11.18 16.33
C GLY A 60 -6.06 9.93 16.73
N ILE A 61 -5.18 9.43 15.86
CA ILE A 61 -4.25 8.34 16.13
C ILE A 61 -2.98 8.90 16.77
N TYR A 62 -2.55 8.33 17.90
CA TYR A 62 -1.23 8.63 18.48
C TYR A 62 -0.14 8.20 17.51
N SER A 63 0.77 9.09 17.14
CA SER A 63 1.84 8.78 16.20
C SER A 63 3.19 9.25 16.69
N VAL A 64 4.18 8.37 16.59
CA VAL A 64 5.59 8.66 16.90
C VAL A 64 6.40 8.42 15.62
N VAL A 65 7.17 9.42 15.23
CA VAL A 65 8.18 9.30 14.15
C VAL A 65 9.55 9.18 14.82
N HIS A 66 10.26 8.10 14.47
CA HIS A 66 11.61 7.82 14.94
C HIS A 66 12.57 7.98 13.78
N GLU A 67 13.24 9.13 13.75
CA GLU A 67 14.24 9.44 12.72
C GLU A 67 15.61 8.92 13.19
N MET A 68 16.26 8.14 12.35
CA MET A 68 17.54 7.51 12.61
C MET A 68 18.54 7.88 11.52
N PRO A 69 19.81 8.08 11.85
CA PRO A 69 20.83 8.42 10.87
C PRO A 69 21.06 7.27 9.88
N GLU A 70 21.47 7.60 8.66
CA GLU A 70 21.81 6.60 7.64
C GLU A 70 22.89 5.61 8.09
N SER A 71 23.78 6.06 9.00
CA SER A 71 24.89 5.26 9.54
C SER A 71 24.49 4.28 10.64
N ILE A 72 23.21 4.23 11.05
CA ILE A 72 22.78 3.32 12.11
C ILE A 72 23.08 1.87 11.74
N THR A 73 23.48 1.07 12.70
CA THR A 73 23.70 -0.36 12.50
C THR A 73 22.36 -1.12 12.44
N GLN A 74 22.38 -2.28 11.80
CA GLN A 74 21.21 -3.16 11.80
C GLN A 74 20.80 -3.56 13.22
N GLU A 75 21.74 -3.83 14.11
CA GLU A 75 21.49 -4.21 15.50
C GLU A 75 20.74 -3.10 16.26
N GLU A 76 21.20 -1.85 16.17
CA GLU A 76 20.53 -0.69 16.80
C GLU A 76 19.10 -0.49 16.26
N LEU A 77 18.87 -0.74 14.96
CA LEU A 77 17.53 -0.69 14.39
C LEU A 77 16.65 -1.82 14.92
N LEU A 78 17.18 -3.03 15.03
CA LEU A 78 16.45 -4.19 15.59
C LEU A 78 16.09 -3.97 17.06
N ASP A 79 17.01 -3.40 17.87
CA ASP A 79 16.74 -3.04 19.25
C ASP A 79 15.62 -2.01 19.36
N THR A 80 15.61 -1.00 18.48
CA THR A 80 14.54 -0.01 18.39
C THR A 80 13.20 -0.66 18.06
N ILE A 81 13.16 -1.57 17.10
CA ILE A 81 11.95 -2.32 16.75
C ILE A 81 11.47 -3.16 17.93
N ASN A 82 12.39 -3.83 18.64
CA ASN A 82 12.06 -4.62 19.82
C ASN A 82 11.46 -3.75 20.95
N MET A 83 11.99 -2.57 21.21
CA MET A 83 11.38 -1.63 22.15
C MET A 83 9.96 -1.24 21.73
N MET A 84 9.72 -0.99 20.44
CA MET A 84 8.40 -0.65 19.92
C MET A 84 7.43 -1.83 19.97
N ASN A 85 7.91 -3.05 19.71
CA ASN A 85 7.12 -4.28 19.85
C ASN A 85 6.56 -4.44 21.28
N ASN A 86 7.35 -4.07 22.27
CA ASN A 86 6.99 -4.19 23.69
C ASN A 86 6.25 -2.94 24.23
N ASN A 87 6.11 -1.88 23.45
CA ASN A 87 5.40 -0.69 23.89
C ASN A 87 3.87 -0.89 23.78
N PRO A 88 3.12 -0.88 24.91
CA PRO A 88 1.67 -1.11 24.90
C PRO A 88 0.88 0.05 24.27
N LYS A 89 1.47 1.24 24.12
CA LYS A 89 0.83 2.38 23.47
C LYS A 89 0.87 2.32 21.95
N LEU A 90 1.64 1.39 21.38
CA LEU A 90 1.80 1.23 19.94
C LEU A 90 1.07 -0.02 19.46
N ASP A 91 0.16 0.17 18.55
CA ASP A 91 -0.58 -0.91 17.89
C ASP A 91 0.02 -1.27 16.54
N GLY A 92 0.61 -0.31 15.85
CA GLY A 92 1.27 -0.48 14.57
C GLY A 92 2.71 -0.01 14.58
N ILE A 93 3.54 -0.71 13.82
CA ILE A 93 4.93 -0.35 13.54
C ILE A 93 5.11 -0.37 12.03
N LEU A 94 5.74 0.67 11.50
CA LEU A 94 6.09 0.81 10.09
C LEU A 94 7.54 1.23 9.98
N VAL A 95 8.31 0.50 9.17
CA VAL A 95 9.66 0.91 8.77
C VAL A 95 9.60 1.43 7.35
N GLN A 96 9.90 2.72 7.17
CA GLN A 96 9.82 3.35 5.85
C GLN A 96 10.92 2.81 4.92
N LEU A 97 10.49 2.21 3.82
CA LEU A 97 11.40 1.74 2.77
C LEU A 97 11.66 2.85 1.72
N PRO A 98 12.83 2.82 1.04
CA PRO A 98 13.90 1.84 1.17
C PRO A 98 14.79 2.08 2.39
N LEU A 99 15.47 1.02 2.86
CA LEU A 99 16.52 1.09 3.86
C LEU A 99 17.90 1.29 3.22
N PRO A 100 18.90 1.81 3.96
CA PRO A 100 20.30 1.82 3.52
C PRO A 100 20.79 0.42 3.15
N LYS A 101 21.70 0.32 2.16
CA LYS A 101 22.13 -0.96 1.57
C LYS A 101 22.80 -1.93 2.55
N HIS A 102 23.37 -1.43 3.64
CA HIS A 102 24.04 -2.25 4.66
C HIS A 102 23.06 -2.89 5.66
N ILE A 103 21.77 -2.55 5.58
CA ILE A 103 20.72 -3.11 6.42
C ILE A 103 19.91 -4.12 5.60
N ASP A 104 19.78 -5.33 6.08
CA ASP A 104 18.95 -6.36 5.46
C ASP A 104 17.46 -6.09 5.73
N THR A 105 16.75 -5.73 4.68
CA THR A 105 15.32 -5.36 4.76
C THR A 105 14.46 -6.53 5.26
N THR A 106 14.78 -7.76 4.86
CA THR A 106 14.00 -8.95 5.26
C THR A 106 14.08 -9.16 6.75
N THR A 107 15.29 -9.16 7.30
CA THR A 107 15.52 -9.28 8.75
C THR A 107 14.78 -8.20 9.53
N VAL A 108 14.79 -6.97 9.04
CA VAL A 108 14.09 -5.84 9.69
C VAL A 108 12.57 -6.03 9.67
N LEU A 109 11.99 -6.42 8.55
CA LEU A 109 10.55 -6.65 8.43
C LEU A 109 10.08 -7.84 9.28
N GLU A 110 10.87 -8.91 9.37
CA GLU A 110 10.59 -10.07 10.22
C GLU A 110 10.73 -9.78 11.73
N ALA A 111 11.49 -8.76 12.12
CA ALA A 111 11.62 -8.35 13.51
C ALA A 111 10.38 -7.63 14.06
N ILE A 112 9.52 -7.10 13.20
CA ILE A 112 8.26 -6.48 13.60
C ILE A 112 7.30 -7.56 14.08
N ASN A 113 6.66 -7.36 15.24
CA ASN A 113 5.61 -8.28 15.67
C ASN A 113 4.50 -8.37 14.60
N PRO A 114 4.15 -9.57 14.09
CA PRO A 114 3.14 -9.72 13.04
C PRO A 114 1.79 -9.07 13.36
N LEU A 115 1.46 -8.92 14.64
CA LEU A 115 0.24 -8.27 15.10
C LEU A 115 0.33 -6.75 15.16
N LYS A 116 1.53 -6.20 14.89
CA LYS A 116 1.81 -4.76 14.77
C LYS A 116 2.31 -4.37 13.37
N ASP A 117 2.46 -5.34 12.46
CA ASP A 117 2.88 -5.12 11.07
C ASP A 117 1.72 -4.51 10.26
N VAL A 118 1.53 -3.20 10.41
CA VAL A 118 0.43 -2.49 9.75
C VAL A 118 0.68 -2.18 8.28
N ASP A 119 1.90 -2.39 7.78
CA ASP A 119 2.21 -2.37 6.33
C ASP A 119 1.86 -3.70 5.64
N GLY A 120 1.74 -4.80 6.41
CA GLY A 120 1.39 -6.12 5.88
C GLY A 120 2.51 -6.80 5.11
N PHE A 121 3.77 -6.52 5.46
CA PHE A 121 4.95 -7.07 4.77
C PHE A 121 5.57 -8.27 5.49
N HIS A 122 5.25 -8.48 6.76
CA HIS A 122 5.74 -9.62 7.51
C HIS A 122 5.29 -10.94 6.85
N PRO A 123 6.20 -11.94 6.67
CA PRO A 123 5.87 -13.22 6.02
C PRO A 123 4.64 -13.92 6.60
N TYR A 124 4.40 -13.79 7.91
CA TYR A 124 3.20 -14.30 8.57
C TYR A 124 1.91 -13.69 7.97
N ASN A 125 1.85 -12.37 7.81
CA ASN A 125 0.69 -11.68 7.24
C ASN A 125 0.55 -11.97 5.75
N VAL A 126 1.67 -12.01 5.01
CA VAL A 126 1.70 -12.39 3.60
C VAL A 126 1.17 -13.81 3.40
N GLY A 127 1.64 -14.78 4.20
CA GLY A 127 1.16 -16.17 4.12
C GLY A 127 -0.33 -16.30 4.41
N ARG A 128 -0.83 -15.59 5.44
CA ARG A 128 -2.26 -15.55 5.76
C ARG A 128 -3.09 -14.91 4.65
N MET A 129 -2.62 -13.81 4.06
CA MET A 129 -3.27 -13.16 2.93
C MET A 129 -3.36 -14.09 1.72
N VAL A 130 -2.27 -14.79 1.36
CA VAL A 130 -2.26 -15.78 0.27
C VAL A 130 -3.29 -16.89 0.52
N SER A 131 -3.40 -17.35 1.78
CA SER A 131 -4.37 -18.37 2.21
C SER A 131 -5.79 -17.82 2.41
N ASN A 132 -6.06 -16.56 2.06
CA ASN A 132 -7.33 -15.87 2.26
C ASN A 132 -7.81 -15.88 3.74
N LEU A 133 -6.87 -15.83 4.66
CA LEU A 133 -7.13 -15.73 6.10
C LEU A 133 -7.05 -14.27 6.54
N ASP A 134 -7.69 -13.93 7.67
CA ASP A 134 -7.62 -12.58 8.23
C ASP A 134 -6.17 -12.18 8.55
N SER A 135 -5.69 -11.10 7.97
CA SER A 135 -4.31 -10.59 8.07
C SER A 135 -4.25 -9.08 7.87
N PHE A 136 -3.12 -8.47 8.17
CA PHE A 136 -2.83 -7.14 7.65
C PHE A 136 -2.49 -7.27 6.16
N LEU A 137 -3.14 -6.45 5.34
CA LEU A 137 -2.91 -6.42 3.91
C LEU A 137 -1.91 -5.32 3.57
N SER A 138 -1.03 -5.59 2.61
CA SER A 138 -0.14 -4.56 2.08
C SER A 138 -0.95 -3.32 1.67
N ALA A 139 -0.58 -2.15 2.20
CA ALA A 139 -1.43 -0.96 2.14
C ALA A 139 -1.76 -0.50 0.72
N THR A 140 -0.81 -0.57 -0.23
CA THR A 140 -1.04 -0.17 -1.62
C THR A 140 -1.97 -1.14 -2.36
N PRO A 141 -1.75 -2.46 -2.38
CA PRO A 141 -2.73 -3.42 -2.93
C PRO A 141 -4.10 -3.33 -2.25
N PHE A 142 -4.14 -3.14 -0.95
CA PHE A 142 -5.41 -2.95 -0.23
C PHE A 142 -6.15 -1.71 -0.74
N GLY A 143 -5.42 -0.61 -0.97
CA GLY A 143 -6.00 0.60 -1.57
C GLY A 143 -6.60 0.36 -2.95
N VAL A 144 -5.93 -0.40 -3.81
CA VAL A 144 -6.45 -0.79 -5.13
C VAL A 144 -7.72 -1.63 -4.99
N MET A 145 -7.75 -2.61 -4.08
CA MET A 145 -8.95 -3.41 -3.83
C MET A 145 -10.13 -2.54 -3.37
N ARG A 146 -9.89 -1.55 -2.52
CA ARG A 146 -10.92 -0.58 -2.09
C ARG A 146 -11.43 0.30 -3.24
N MET A 147 -10.56 0.65 -4.20
CA MET A 147 -10.99 1.36 -5.41
C MET A 147 -11.92 0.51 -6.27
N PHE A 148 -11.62 -0.79 -6.44
CA PHE A 148 -12.51 -1.71 -7.15
C PHE A 148 -13.87 -1.84 -6.45
N GLU A 149 -13.88 -1.96 -5.12
CA GLU A 149 -15.12 -2.04 -4.34
C GLU A 149 -15.96 -0.74 -4.45
N GLU A 150 -15.35 0.44 -4.32
CA GLU A 150 -16.06 1.72 -4.41
C GLU A 150 -16.74 1.93 -5.76
N HIS A 151 -16.12 1.43 -6.83
CA HIS A 151 -16.66 1.56 -8.20
C HIS A 151 -17.45 0.33 -8.67
N ASN A 152 -17.73 -0.64 -7.78
CA ASN A 152 -18.44 -1.87 -8.09
C ASN A 152 -17.82 -2.64 -9.28
N ILE A 153 -16.46 -2.64 -9.37
CA ILE A 153 -15.74 -3.36 -10.41
C ILE A 153 -15.69 -4.85 -10.04
N GLU A 154 -16.38 -5.66 -10.81
CA GLU A 154 -16.38 -7.12 -10.65
C GLU A 154 -15.03 -7.70 -11.05
N LEU A 155 -14.45 -8.53 -10.17
CA LEU A 155 -13.14 -9.16 -10.37
C LEU A 155 -13.27 -10.65 -10.71
N SER A 156 -14.36 -11.29 -10.28
CA SER A 156 -14.56 -12.73 -10.51
C SER A 156 -14.64 -13.04 -12.01
N GLY A 157 -13.82 -14.01 -12.46
CA GLY A 157 -13.75 -14.42 -13.86
C GLY A 157 -13.07 -13.42 -14.80
N LYS A 158 -12.48 -12.32 -14.30
CA LYS A 158 -11.74 -11.36 -15.13
C LYS A 158 -10.32 -11.82 -15.39
N ASP A 159 -9.83 -11.54 -16.59
CA ASP A 159 -8.43 -11.67 -16.95
C ASP A 159 -7.67 -10.41 -16.50
N VAL A 160 -6.77 -10.57 -15.53
CA VAL A 160 -6.02 -9.48 -14.93
C VAL A 160 -4.52 -9.66 -15.17
N VAL A 161 -3.86 -8.61 -15.65
CA VAL A 161 -2.40 -8.57 -15.76
C VAL A 161 -1.85 -7.61 -14.73
N VAL A 162 -0.92 -8.12 -13.91
CA VAL A 162 -0.14 -7.33 -12.95
C VAL A 162 1.26 -7.16 -13.50
N ILE A 163 1.63 -5.94 -13.86
CA ILE A 163 2.97 -5.58 -14.33
C ILE A 163 3.79 -5.11 -13.14
N GLY A 164 4.74 -5.93 -12.73
CA GLY A 164 5.54 -5.79 -11.51
C GLY A 164 5.37 -7.00 -10.59
N SER A 165 6.47 -7.49 -10.02
CA SER A 165 6.49 -8.68 -9.16
C SER A 165 7.18 -8.42 -7.82
N SER A 166 7.15 -7.16 -7.34
CA SER A 166 7.74 -6.80 -6.06
C SER A 166 6.99 -7.45 -4.88
N ASP A 167 7.71 -7.67 -3.78
CA ASP A 167 7.14 -8.27 -2.56
C ASP A 167 6.12 -7.36 -1.87
N ILE A 168 6.22 -6.04 -2.09
CA ILE A 168 5.38 -5.04 -1.42
C ILE A 168 4.11 -4.65 -2.22
N VAL A 169 4.09 -4.87 -3.55
CA VAL A 169 2.93 -4.51 -4.41
C VAL A 169 2.53 -5.65 -5.32
N GLY A 170 3.41 -6.10 -6.23
CA GLY A 170 3.02 -7.00 -7.32
C GLY A 170 2.54 -8.38 -6.83
N LYS A 171 3.31 -9.06 -6.00
CA LYS A 171 2.93 -10.37 -5.43
C LYS A 171 1.68 -10.27 -4.53
N PRO A 172 1.60 -9.31 -3.58
CA PRO A 172 0.37 -9.11 -2.80
C PRO A 172 -0.84 -8.82 -3.66
N MET A 173 -0.71 -7.97 -4.68
CA MET A 173 -1.81 -7.64 -5.58
C MET A 173 -2.33 -8.87 -6.32
N ALA A 174 -1.43 -9.66 -6.88
CA ALA A 174 -1.80 -10.90 -7.58
C ALA A 174 -2.55 -11.86 -6.64
N SER A 175 -2.08 -12.03 -5.41
CA SER A 175 -2.72 -12.90 -4.41
C SER A 175 -4.13 -12.42 -4.04
N LEU A 176 -4.31 -11.12 -3.83
CA LEU A 176 -5.63 -10.55 -3.52
C LEU A 176 -6.62 -10.73 -4.68
N LEU A 177 -6.17 -10.60 -5.92
CA LEU A 177 -6.98 -10.81 -7.11
C LEU A 177 -7.38 -12.29 -7.27
N ILE A 178 -6.44 -13.22 -7.04
CA ILE A 178 -6.72 -14.67 -7.04
C ILE A 178 -7.77 -15.01 -5.98
N ASN A 179 -7.67 -14.43 -4.78
CA ASN A 179 -8.65 -14.61 -3.71
C ASN A 179 -10.06 -14.10 -4.11
N LYS A 180 -10.14 -13.15 -5.04
CA LYS A 180 -11.40 -12.65 -5.65
C LYS A 180 -11.79 -13.42 -6.91
N LYS A 181 -11.18 -14.57 -7.18
CA LYS A 181 -11.46 -15.47 -8.32
C LYS A 181 -11.19 -14.86 -9.70
N ALA A 182 -10.23 -13.93 -9.79
CA ALA A 182 -9.70 -13.47 -11.06
C ALA A 182 -8.66 -14.45 -11.62
N THR A 183 -8.51 -14.50 -12.94
CA THR A 183 -7.38 -15.15 -13.62
C THR A 183 -6.24 -14.13 -13.70
N VAL A 184 -5.10 -14.43 -13.09
CA VAL A 184 -4.02 -13.44 -12.92
C VAL A 184 -2.76 -13.87 -13.65
N THR A 185 -2.25 -12.99 -14.51
CA THR A 185 -0.92 -13.10 -15.11
C THR A 185 0.00 -12.05 -14.49
N VAL A 186 1.16 -12.47 -13.98
CA VAL A 186 2.17 -11.54 -13.44
C VAL A 186 3.30 -11.40 -14.45
N CYS A 187 3.55 -10.17 -14.89
CA CYS A 187 4.64 -9.79 -15.78
C CYS A 187 5.75 -9.06 -15.01
N ASN A 188 6.99 -9.26 -15.43
CA ASN A 188 8.16 -8.60 -14.83
C ASN A 188 9.19 -8.23 -15.90
N SER A 189 10.37 -7.73 -15.48
CA SER A 189 11.45 -7.29 -16.39
C SER A 189 12.01 -8.39 -17.32
N ARG A 190 11.63 -9.66 -17.11
CA ARG A 190 12.05 -10.80 -17.95
C ARG A 190 10.94 -11.27 -18.89
N THR A 191 9.75 -10.69 -18.80
CA THR A 191 8.63 -10.99 -19.71
C THR A 191 8.99 -10.54 -21.13
N LYS A 192 9.00 -11.47 -22.09
CA LYS A 192 9.49 -11.22 -23.46
C LYS A 192 8.58 -10.32 -24.27
N ASP A 193 7.27 -10.54 -24.20
CA ASP A 193 6.27 -9.78 -24.96
C ASP A 193 5.17 -9.31 -24.00
N LEU A 194 5.39 -8.16 -23.38
CA LEU A 194 4.45 -7.59 -22.43
C LEU A 194 3.10 -7.29 -23.10
N LYS A 195 3.12 -6.80 -24.35
CA LYS A 195 1.91 -6.45 -25.10
C LYS A 195 1.02 -7.67 -25.36
N ALA A 196 1.60 -8.83 -25.64
CA ALA A 196 0.84 -10.07 -25.88
C ALA A 196 0.01 -10.47 -24.64
N HIS A 197 0.44 -10.11 -23.43
CA HIS A 197 -0.30 -10.35 -22.19
C HIS A 197 -1.35 -9.26 -21.96
N THR A 198 -0.94 -8.00 -22.04
CA THR A 198 -1.78 -6.87 -21.62
C THR A 198 -2.91 -6.55 -22.59
N SER A 199 -2.72 -6.78 -23.91
CA SER A 199 -3.72 -6.46 -24.93
C SER A 199 -5.02 -7.28 -24.86
N LYS A 200 -5.04 -8.36 -24.06
CA LYS A 200 -6.22 -9.23 -23.87
C LYS A 200 -6.86 -9.04 -22.50
N ALA A 201 -6.15 -8.40 -21.57
CA ALA A 201 -6.57 -8.27 -20.19
C ALA A 201 -7.81 -7.37 -20.05
N ASP A 202 -8.73 -7.76 -19.16
CA ASP A 202 -9.84 -6.90 -18.72
C ASP A 202 -9.34 -5.77 -17.84
N ILE A 203 -8.33 -6.11 -16.98
CA ILE A 203 -7.75 -5.19 -16.01
C ILE A 203 -6.23 -5.28 -16.13
N VAL A 204 -5.57 -4.14 -16.19
CA VAL A 204 -4.10 -4.03 -16.14
C VAL A 204 -3.72 -3.21 -14.91
N ILE A 205 -2.88 -3.76 -14.05
CA ILE A 205 -2.30 -3.07 -12.90
C ILE A 205 -0.81 -2.94 -13.13
N ILE A 206 -0.28 -1.72 -13.09
CA ILE A 206 1.14 -1.46 -13.36
C ILE A 206 1.83 -0.82 -12.16
N ALA A 207 2.97 -1.41 -11.74
CA ALA A 207 3.74 -1.01 -10.57
C ALA A 207 5.23 -1.34 -10.74
N VAL A 208 5.91 -0.66 -11.64
CA VAL A 208 7.31 -0.95 -12.02
C VAL A 208 8.26 0.25 -11.91
N GLY A 209 7.73 1.46 -11.72
CA GLY A 209 8.53 2.68 -11.62
C GLY A 209 9.21 3.06 -12.94
N VAL A 210 8.58 2.79 -14.08
CA VAL A 210 9.08 3.16 -15.41
C VAL A 210 8.05 4.07 -16.09
N PRO A 211 8.37 5.37 -16.27
CA PRO A 211 7.44 6.33 -16.85
C PRO A 211 6.90 5.90 -18.21
N TYR A 212 5.57 5.98 -18.37
CA TYR A 212 4.88 5.75 -19.65
C TYR A 212 5.15 4.40 -20.33
N LEU A 213 5.45 3.36 -19.55
CA LEU A 213 5.70 2.00 -20.09
C LEU A 213 4.44 1.42 -20.72
N LEU A 214 3.28 1.55 -20.09
CA LEU A 214 2.01 1.05 -20.61
C LEU A 214 1.38 2.07 -21.54
N LYS A 215 1.24 1.72 -22.82
CA LYS A 215 0.73 2.59 -23.90
C LYS A 215 -0.63 2.13 -24.40
N GLU A 216 -1.29 3.00 -25.17
CA GLU A 216 -2.61 2.77 -25.78
C GLU A 216 -2.69 1.45 -26.57
N ASP A 217 -1.69 1.15 -27.40
CA ASP A 217 -1.66 -0.05 -28.22
C ASP A 217 -1.42 -1.35 -27.45
N MET A 218 -1.16 -1.25 -26.14
CA MET A 218 -0.92 -2.39 -25.25
C MET A 218 -2.15 -2.81 -24.45
N VAL A 219 -3.28 -2.15 -24.58
CA VAL A 219 -4.52 -2.49 -23.86
C VAL A 219 -5.67 -2.64 -24.85
N LYS A 220 -6.67 -3.45 -24.51
CA LYS A 220 -7.90 -3.56 -25.30
C LYS A 220 -8.84 -2.37 -25.04
N ASP A 221 -9.80 -2.17 -25.92
CA ASP A 221 -10.86 -1.20 -25.74
C ASP A 221 -11.71 -1.55 -24.52
N GLY A 222 -12.02 -0.54 -23.71
CA GLY A 222 -12.77 -0.72 -22.47
C GLY A 222 -11.99 -1.33 -21.31
N ALA A 223 -10.68 -1.56 -21.44
CA ALA A 223 -9.86 -2.05 -20.33
C ALA A 223 -9.91 -1.13 -19.10
N ILE A 224 -9.69 -1.71 -17.93
CA ILE A 224 -9.49 -0.99 -16.69
C ILE A 224 -7.99 -0.91 -16.41
N VAL A 225 -7.47 0.29 -16.18
CA VAL A 225 -6.03 0.47 -15.91
C VAL A 225 -5.83 1.11 -14.55
N ILE A 226 -5.07 0.42 -13.69
CA ILE A 226 -4.64 0.88 -12.38
C ILE A 226 -3.14 1.18 -12.44
N ASP A 227 -2.79 2.43 -12.42
CA ASP A 227 -1.41 2.89 -12.39
C ASP A 227 -1.00 3.15 -10.93
N VAL A 228 -0.09 2.33 -10.41
CA VAL A 228 0.49 2.46 -9.07
C VAL A 228 1.78 3.26 -9.10
N GLY A 229 2.39 3.40 -10.29
CA GLY A 229 3.65 4.07 -10.48
C GLY A 229 3.61 5.56 -10.09
N ILE A 230 4.67 6.03 -9.45
CA ILE A 230 4.89 7.46 -9.18
C ILE A 230 6.34 7.76 -9.55
N ASN A 231 6.52 8.44 -10.66
CA ASN A 231 7.83 8.82 -11.18
C ASN A 231 7.97 10.34 -11.18
N ARG A 232 9.11 10.84 -10.77
CA ARG A 232 9.45 12.27 -10.89
C ARG A 232 10.36 12.45 -12.09
N LEU A 233 9.90 13.18 -13.09
CA LEU A 233 10.71 13.56 -14.25
C LEU A 233 11.72 14.65 -13.85
N ASP A 234 12.74 14.87 -14.69
CA ASP A 234 13.74 15.93 -14.50
C ASP A 234 13.11 17.32 -14.45
N THR A 235 11.95 17.50 -15.06
CA THR A 235 11.13 18.71 -14.97
C THR A 235 10.45 18.93 -13.63
N GLY A 236 10.55 17.97 -12.70
CA GLY A 236 9.85 17.95 -11.42
C GLY A 236 8.41 17.43 -11.50
N LYS A 237 7.86 17.20 -12.70
CA LYS A 237 6.50 16.69 -12.90
C LYS A 237 6.40 15.25 -12.40
N LEU A 238 5.31 14.94 -11.69
CA LEU A 238 4.96 13.57 -11.31
C LEU A 238 4.14 12.91 -12.43
N VAL A 239 4.52 11.69 -12.79
CA VAL A 239 3.85 10.89 -13.81
C VAL A 239 3.77 9.43 -13.36
N GLY A 240 2.86 8.67 -13.97
CA GLY A 240 2.70 7.25 -13.72
C GLY A 240 3.57 6.37 -14.63
N ASP A 241 3.38 5.08 -14.47
CA ASP A 241 3.95 4.04 -15.36
C ASP A 241 3.10 3.89 -16.63
N ALA A 242 1.85 4.35 -16.63
CA ALA A 242 0.96 4.34 -17.78
C ALA A 242 0.91 5.71 -18.48
N ASP A 243 0.78 5.70 -19.80
CA ASP A 243 0.52 6.90 -20.59
C ASP A 243 -0.95 7.32 -20.47
N PHE A 244 -1.24 8.13 -19.44
CA PHE A 244 -2.59 8.57 -19.13
C PHE A 244 -3.29 9.23 -20.33
N GLU A 245 -2.60 10.09 -21.06
CA GLU A 245 -3.18 10.82 -22.18
C GLU A 245 -3.54 9.90 -23.37
N GLY A 246 -2.69 8.93 -23.67
CA GLY A 246 -2.96 7.93 -24.69
C GLY A 246 -4.10 6.98 -24.28
N LEU A 247 -4.18 6.63 -23.00
CA LEU A 247 -5.12 5.62 -22.51
C LEU A 247 -6.54 6.17 -22.22
N LYS A 248 -6.68 7.47 -21.95
CA LYS A 248 -7.95 8.06 -21.48
C LYS A 248 -9.15 7.86 -22.41
N ASN A 249 -8.93 7.75 -23.71
CA ASN A 249 -10.00 7.55 -24.70
C ASN A 249 -10.30 6.07 -24.95
N LYS A 250 -9.47 5.16 -24.44
CA LYS A 250 -9.56 3.73 -24.69
C LYS A 250 -10.06 2.94 -23.49
N CYS A 251 -9.68 3.37 -22.28
CA CYS A 251 -10.04 2.69 -21.04
C CYS A 251 -11.46 3.01 -20.59
N SER A 252 -12.12 2.04 -19.93
CA SER A 252 -13.38 2.30 -19.21
C SER A 252 -13.14 2.99 -17.87
N PHE A 253 -12.07 2.57 -17.15
CA PHE A 253 -11.61 3.17 -15.90
C PHE A 253 -10.10 3.37 -15.95
N LEU A 254 -9.63 4.46 -15.35
CA LEU A 254 -8.20 4.81 -15.32
C LEU A 254 -7.88 5.60 -14.05
N THR A 255 -6.78 5.24 -13.37
CA THR A 255 -6.26 6.04 -12.26
C THR A 255 -5.39 7.19 -12.75
N PRO A 256 -5.53 8.40 -12.18
CA PRO A 256 -4.61 9.51 -12.47
C PRO A 256 -3.31 9.40 -11.66
N VAL A 257 -2.22 9.95 -12.16
CA VAL A 257 -0.99 10.16 -11.39
C VAL A 257 -0.54 11.61 -11.57
N PRO A 258 -0.47 12.40 -10.48
CA PRO A 258 -0.82 12.07 -9.09
C PRO A 258 -2.33 12.02 -8.83
N GLY A 259 -2.74 11.46 -7.68
CA GLY A 259 -4.12 11.50 -7.19
C GLY A 259 -4.89 10.17 -7.29
N GLY A 260 -4.29 9.13 -7.90
CA GLY A 260 -4.83 7.77 -7.94
C GLY A 260 -4.46 6.94 -6.71
N VAL A 261 -3.61 5.92 -6.89
CA VAL A 261 -3.31 4.92 -5.85
C VAL A 261 -2.52 5.50 -4.66
N GLY A 262 -1.60 6.45 -4.88
CA GLY A 262 -0.74 6.99 -3.81
C GLY A 262 -1.50 7.47 -2.56
N PRO A 263 -2.54 8.31 -2.65
CA PRO A 263 -3.33 8.74 -1.50
C PRO A 263 -3.99 7.59 -0.74
N MET A 264 -4.36 6.50 -1.43
CA MET A 264 -5.02 5.34 -0.84
C MET A 264 -4.10 4.56 0.11
N THR A 265 -2.80 4.51 -0.16
CA THR A 265 -1.82 3.83 0.70
C THR A 265 -1.86 4.36 2.13
N ILE A 266 -1.92 5.69 2.30
CA ILE A 266 -2.01 6.31 3.62
C ILE A 266 -3.34 5.97 4.30
N ALA A 267 -4.46 6.02 3.58
CA ALA A 267 -5.76 5.70 4.15
C ALA A 267 -5.83 4.23 4.62
N MET A 268 -5.24 3.31 3.88
CA MET A 268 -5.21 1.89 4.25
C MET A 268 -4.26 1.61 5.42
N LEU A 269 -3.15 2.32 5.54
CA LEU A 269 -2.30 2.27 6.72
C LEU A 269 -3.08 2.64 8.00
N LEU A 270 -3.88 3.69 7.96
CA LEU A 270 -4.73 4.07 9.09
C LEU A 270 -5.77 2.97 9.40
N LYS A 271 -6.40 2.38 8.40
CA LYS A 271 -7.32 1.23 8.60
C LYS A 271 -6.63 0.04 9.26
N ASN A 272 -5.42 -0.31 8.81
CA ASN A 272 -4.63 -1.37 9.43
C ASN A 272 -4.26 -1.02 10.89
N THR A 273 -3.93 0.23 11.18
CA THR A 273 -3.62 0.68 12.55
C THR A 273 -4.83 0.53 13.48
N ILE A 274 -6.03 0.88 13.01
CA ILE A 274 -7.28 0.66 13.77
C ILE A 274 -7.53 -0.84 13.97
N LYS A 275 -7.33 -1.66 12.93
CA LYS A 275 -7.45 -3.11 13.05
C LYS A 275 -6.50 -3.65 14.13
N ALA A 276 -5.27 -3.18 14.18
CA ALA A 276 -4.28 -3.57 15.18
C ALA A 276 -4.72 -3.17 16.60
N ALA A 277 -5.25 -1.95 16.79
CA ALA A 277 -5.80 -1.50 18.06
C ALA A 277 -6.97 -2.36 18.54
N ASN A 278 -7.87 -2.73 17.63
CA ASN A 278 -8.98 -3.65 17.96
C ASN A 278 -8.51 -5.08 18.31
N LEU A 279 -7.36 -5.52 17.79
CA LEU A 279 -6.76 -6.80 18.17
C LEU A 279 -6.11 -6.74 19.55
N ARG A 280 -5.53 -5.59 19.96
CA ARG A 280 -5.02 -5.37 21.31
C ARG A 280 -6.13 -5.53 22.36
N ASP A 281 -7.23 -4.85 22.16
CA ASP A 281 -8.40 -4.88 23.04
C ASP A 281 -8.88 -6.31 23.31
N LYS A 282 -8.97 -7.16 22.27
CA LYS A 282 -9.37 -8.57 22.41
C LYS A 282 -8.35 -9.43 23.19
N ARG A 283 -7.08 -9.01 23.29
CA ARG A 283 -6.03 -9.71 24.03
C ARG A 283 -6.04 -9.33 25.50
N GLU A 284 -6.28 -8.07 25.80
CA GLU A 284 -6.36 -7.55 27.17
C GLU A 284 -7.69 -7.94 27.86
N SER A 285 -8.71 -8.33 27.08
CA SER A 285 -10.03 -8.76 27.58
C SER A 285 -10.12 -10.27 27.84
N LYS A 286 -9.06 -11.06 27.58
CA LYS A 286 -8.94 -12.49 27.88
C LYS A 286 -8.01 -12.72 29.05
#